data_995e1dda069ab6fbd985c0960c90080e
#
_entry.id   995e1dda069ab6fbd985c0960c90080e
#
_cell.length_a   1.000
_cell.length_b   1.000
_cell.length_c   1.000
_cell.angle_alpha   90.00
_cell.angle_beta   90.00
_cell.angle_gamma   90.00
#
_symmetry.space_group_name_H-M   'P 1'
#
loop_
_entity.id
_entity.type
_entity.pdbx_description
1 polymer ?
#
loop_
_entity_poly.entity_id
_entity_poly.type
_entity_poly.pdbx_seq_one_letter_code
_entity_poly.pdbx_strand_id
1 'polypeptide(L)'
;MPRYMLLLYAPEASAGEEAEREAEMPLWLDLTQSLKDAGLLVATDRLRSVDVATTVRVRDGTTEVVDGPFAVTKEFLGGYYVLECADLDEALAQAARMPLARYGSVEVRPVVDFEEVGPNA
;
A
#
# COMPACT_ATOMS: atom_id res chain seq x y z
N MET A 1 5.60 18.44 7.75
CA MET A 1 6.32 17.66 6.71
C MET A 1 5.31 17.04 5.76
N PRO A 2 5.62 16.94 4.48
CA PRO A 2 4.71 16.30 3.54
C PRO A 2 4.52 14.81 3.87
N ARG A 3 3.34 14.32 3.49
CA ARG A 3 3.00 12.91 3.64
C ARG A 3 3.00 12.22 2.29
N TYR A 4 3.41 10.98 2.30
CA TYR A 4 3.43 10.12 1.11
C TYR A 4 2.75 8.81 1.44
N MET A 5 1.95 8.30 0.50
CA MET A 5 1.41 6.97 0.62
C MET A 5 2.25 6.03 -0.24
N LEU A 6 2.70 4.94 0.37
CA LEU A 6 3.41 3.87 -0.30
C LEU A 6 2.42 2.74 -0.51
N LEU A 7 2.02 2.52 -1.75
CA LEU A 7 1.04 1.53 -2.13
C LEU A 7 1.77 0.24 -2.56
N LEU A 8 1.46 -0.86 -1.89
CA LEU A 8 2.20 -2.11 -2.04
C LEU A 8 1.46 -3.06 -2.97
N TYR A 9 2.04 -3.36 -4.12
CA TYR A 9 1.48 -4.25 -5.13
C TYR A 9 2.34 -5.48 -5.29
N ALA A 10 1.71 -6.64 -5.43
CA ALA A 10 2.40 -7.89 -5.70
C ALA A 10 1.56 -8.80 -6.60
N PRO A 11 2.20 -9.67 -7.42
CA PRO A 11 1.46 -10.68 -8.16
C PRO A 11 0.83 -11.69 -7.20
N GLU A 12 -0.21 -12.38 -7.66
CA GLU A 12 -0.77 -13.50 -6.91
C GLU A 12 0.34 -14.52 -6.62
N ALA A 13 0.32 -15.06 -5.40
CA ALA A 13 1.29 -16.04 -4.97
C ALA A 13 0.74 -17.45 -5.08
N SER A 14 1.57 -18.40 -5.54
CA SER A 14 1.32 -19.82 -5.33
C SER A 14 1.41 -20.14 -3.84
N ALA A 15 0.96 -21.33 -3.43
CA ALA A 15 1.04 -21.76 -2.03
C ALA A 15 2.48 -21.71 -1.49
N GLY A 16 3.46 -22.11 -2.30
CA GLY A 16 4.87 -22.03 -1.93
C GLY A 16 5.37 -20.62 -1.78
N GLU A 17 4.97 -19.72 -2.69
CA GLU A 17 5.30 -18.30 -2.61
C GLU A 17 4.63 -17.62 -1.43
N GLU A 18 3.40 -17.99 -1.08
CA GLU A 18 2.73 -17.48 0.11
C GLU A 18 3.51 -17.83 1.38
N ALA A 19 4.02 -19.06 1.48
CA ALA A 19 4.84 -19.48 2.60
C ALA A 19 6.14 -18.67 2.67
N GLU A 20 6.78 -18.41 1.52
CA GLU A 20 7.97 -17.55 1.44
C GLU A 20 7.68 -16.12 1.87
N ARG A 21 6.54 -15.57 1.45
CA ARG A 21 6.11 -14.22 1.84
C ARG A 21 5.79 -14.13 3.33
N GLU A 22 5.15 -15.14 3.90
CA GLU A 22 4.92 -15.19 5.35
C GLU A 22 6.24 -15.27 6.13
N ALA A 23 7.25 -15.93 5.59
CA ALA A 23 8.58 -15.99 6.19
C ALA A 23 9.27 -14.61 6.20
N GLU A 24 8.81 -13.65 5.41
CA GLU A 24 9.31 -12.26 5.42
C GLU A 24 8.72 -11.42 6.56
N MET A 25 7.74 -11.91 7.29
CA MET A 25 7.06 -11.14 8.34
C MET A 25 8.02 -10.48 9.32
N PRO A 26 9.09 -11.15 9.82
CA PRO A 26 10.05 -10.48 10.69
C PRO A 26 10.70 -9.26 10.05
N LEU A 27 10.96 -9.28 8.73
CA LEU A 27 11.54 -8.14 8.02
C LEU A 27 10.57 -6.96 7.99
N TRP A 28 9.27 -7.22 7.78
CA TRP A 28 8.24 -6.19 7.82
C TRP A 28 8.08 -5.58 9.20
N LEU A 29 8.12 -6.41 10.25
CA LEU A 29 8.05 -5.94 11.64
C LEU A 29 9.24 -5.06 11.99
N ASP A 30 10.44 -5.46 11.59
CA ASP A 30 11.67 -4.68 11.83
C ASP A 30 11.62 -3.35 11.09
N LEU A 31 11.21 -3.36 9.83
CA LEU A 31 11.05 -2.14 9.04
C LEU A 31 10.04 -1.19 9.68
N THR A 32 8.88 -1.71 10.04
CA THR A 32 7.82 -0.90 10.67
C THR A 32 8.31 -0.28 11.96
N GLN A 33 9.02 -1.04 12.78
CA GLN A 33 9.58 -0.51 14.02
C GLN A 33 10.62 0.59 13.77
N SER A 34 11.47 0.39 12.76
CA SER A 34 12.48 1.40 12.41
C SER A 34 11.82 2.71 11.93
N LEU A 35 10.71 2.61 11.20
CA LEU A 35 9.96 3.78 10.74
C LEU A 35 9.28 4.52 11.90
N LYS A 36 8.77 3.77 12.89
CA LYS A 36 8.24 4.36 14.13
C LYS A 36 9.33 5.08 14.90
N ASP A 37 10.48 4.43 15.08
CA ASP A 37 11.60 4.99 15.84
C ASP A 37 12.14 6.26 15.19
N ALA A 38 12.11 6.33 13.87
CA ALA A 38 12.54 7.50 13.11
C ALA A 38 11.48 8.62 13.08
N GLY A 39 10.29 8.38 13.59
CA GLY A 39 9.20 9.35 13.59
C GLY A 39 8.54 9.55 12.22
N LEU A 40 8.73 8.63 11.29
CA LEU A 40 8.21 8.74 9.93
C LEU A 40 6.83 8.09 9.76
N LEU A 41 6.50 7.08 10.57
CA LEU A 41 5.29 6.30 10.37
C LEU A 41 4.04 7.02 10.84
N VAL A 42 3.08 7.22 9.94
CA VAL A 42 1.75 7.74 10.27
C VAL A 42 0.74 6.61 10.40
N ALA A 43 0.70 5.71 9.41
CA ALA A 43 -0.23 4.59 9.40
C ALA A 43 0.27 3.49 8.48
N THR A 44 -0.16 2.27 8.75
CA THR A 44 0.08 1.12 7.87
C THR A 44 -0.98 0.06 8.12
N ASP A 45 -1.43 -0.58 7.06
CA ASP A 45 -2.33 -1.74 7.13
C ASP A 45 -2.00 -2.73 6.03
N ARG A 46 -2.17 -4.02 6.33
CA ARG A 46 -2.09 -5.10 5.37
C ARG A 46 -3.50 -5.51 4.99
N LEU A 47 -3.75 -5.70 3.71
CA LEU A 47 -5.04 -6.16 3.20
C LEU A 47 -5.07 -7.68 3.09
N ARG A 48 -6.26 -8.24 3.25
CA ARG A 48 -6.47 -9.66 2.93
C ARG A 48 -6.41 -9.86 1.42
N SER A 49 -6.34 -11.12 1.00
CA SER A 49 -6.27 -11.49 -0.42
C SER A 49 -7.40 -10.84 -1.23
N VAL A 50 -7.10 -10.53 -2.50
CA VAL A 50 -8.09 -10.02 -3.46
C VAL A 50 -9.27 -10.95 -3.65
N ASP A 51 -9.13 -12.24 -3.32
CA ASP A 51 -10.22 -13.22 -3.40
C ASP A 51 -11.41 -12.88 -2.51
N VAL A 52 -11.18 -12.11 -1.44
CA VAL A 52 -12.24 -11.68 -0.52
C VAL A 52 -12.63 -10.23 -0.73
N ALA A 53 -12.16 -9.60 -1.81
CA ALA A 53 -12.53 -8.23 -2.15
C ALA A 53 -13.98 -8.17 -2.62
N THR A 54 -14.61 -7.01 -2.40
CA THR A 54 -15.94 -6.70 -2.92
C THR A 54 -15.88 -5.31 -3.52
N THR A 55 -16.43 -5.16 -4.71
CA THR A 55 -16.44 -3.90 -5.45
C THR A 55 -17.84 -3.33 -5.55
N VAL A 56 -17.98 -2.05 -5.27
CA VAL A 56 -19.25 -1.32 -5.38
C VAL A 56 -19.11 -0.26 -6.45
N ARG A 57 -20.11 -0.20 -7.34
CA ARG A 57 -20.22 0.86 -8.35
C ARG A 57 -21.62 1.43 -8.34
N VAL A 58 -21.74 2.71 -8.61
CA VAL A 58 -23.04 3.35 -8.84
C VAL A 58 -23.05 3.84 -10.28
N ARG A 59 -23.96 3.28 -11.08
CA ARG A 59 -24.13 3.62 -12.50
C ARG A 59 -25.58 3.94 -12.76
N ASP A 60 -25.85 5.10 -13.36
CA ASP A 60 -27.21 5.57 -13.67
C ASP A 60 -28.14 5.51 -12.45
N GLY A 61 -27.63 5.88 -11.27
CA GLY A 61 -28.36 5.87 -10.02
C GLY A 61 -28.56 4.48 -9.39
N THR A 62 -28.00 3.43 -10.01
CA THR A 62 -28.10 2.05 -9.52
C THR A 62 -26.80 1.62 -8.86
N THR A 63 -26.92 1.05 -7.66
CA THR A 63 -25.78 0.48 -6.93
C THR A 63 -25.55 -0.95 -7.39
N GLU A 64 -24.33 -1.24 -7.83
CA GLU A 64 -23.87 -2.57 -8.21
C GLU A 64 -22.84 -3.05 -7.21
N VAL A 65 -23.02 -4.28 -6.71
CA VAL A 65 -22.08 -4.92 -5.79
C VAL A 65 -21.58 -6.21 -6.44
N VAL A 66 -20.26 -6.33 -6.62
CA VAL A 66 -19.65 -7.46 -7.30
C VAL A 66 -18.55 -8.04 -6.43
N ASP A 67 -18.53 -9.37 -6.28
CA ASP A 67 -17.44 -10.07 -5.60
C ASP A 67 -16.16 -9.97 -6.42
N GLY A 68 -15.04 -9.77 -5.73
CA GLY A 68 -13.75 -9.67 -6.36
C GLY A 68 -13.27 -8.23 -6.55
N PRO A 69 -12.04 -8.04 -7.03
CA PRO A 69 -11.47 -6.73 -7.29
C PRO A 69 -12.14 -6.07 -8.50
N PHE A 70 -12.10 -4.73 -8.54
CA PHE A 70 -12.70 -3.97 -9.67
C PHE A 70 -12.01 -4.24 -11.01
N ALA A 71 -10.77 -4.69 -10.99
CA ALA A 71 -10.00 -5.01 -12.18
C ALA A 71 -9.09 -6.21 -11.94
N VAL A 72 -8.92 -7.04 -12.98
CA VAL A 72 -7.94 -8.14 -12.95
C VAL A 72 -6.65 -7.58 -13.52
N THR A 73 -5.60 -7.54 -12.69
CA THR A 73 -4.29 -7.00 -13.04
C THR A 73 -3.21 -8.02 -12.75
N LYS A 74 -1.98 -7.75 -13.20
CA LYS A 74 -0.84 -8.64 -12.92
C LYS A 74 -0.39 -8.55 -11.48
N GLU A 75 -0.53 -7.38 -10.87
CA GLU A 75 -0.21 -7.14 -9.47
C GLU A 75 -1.42 -6.54 -8.77
N PHE A 76 -1.64 -6.94 -7.52
CA PHE A 76 -2.76 -6.51 -6.71
C PHE A 76 -2.29 -5.73 -5.50
N LEU A 77 -3.08 -4.74 -5.09
CA LEU A 77 -2.81 -3.97 -3.89
C LEU A 77 -2.93 -4.88 -2.66
N GLY A 78 -1.86 -4.98 -1.89
CA GLY A 78 -1.81 -5.84 -0.70
C GLY A 78 -1.66 -5.08 0.61
N GLY A 79 -1.43 -3.77 0.56
CA GLY A 79 -1.28 -2.96 1.76
C GLY A 79 -0.75 -1.58 1.44
N TYR A 80 -0.52 -0.79 2.49
CA TYR A 80 0.01 0.55 2.32
C TYR A 80 0.77 1.00 3.57
N TYR A 81 1.63 1.99 3.38
CA TYR A 81 2.24 2.79 4.43
C TYR A 81 1.95 4.25 4.16
N VAL A 82 1.64 5.02 5.18
CA VAL A 82 1.62 6.48 5.12
C VAL A 82 2.78 6.99 5.95
N LEU A 83 3.68 7.73 5.32
CA LEU A 83 4.89 8.27 5.95
C LEU A 83 4.91 9.80 5.86
N GLU A 84 5.41 10.43 6.91
CA GLU A 84 5.84 11.82 6.86
C GLU A 84 7.32 11.85 6.54
N CYS A 85 7.67 12.42 5.40
CA CYS A 85 9.05 12.49 4.93
C CYS A 85 9.42 13.93 4.57
N ALA A 86 10.69 14.25 4.64
CA ALA A 86 11.17 15.59 4.29
C ALA A 86 10.90 15.93 2.83
N ASP A 87 11.05 14.94 1.94
CA ASP A 87 10.89 15.08 0.50
C ASP A 87 10.61 13.72 -0.15
N LEU A 88 10.41 13.74 -1.47
CA LEU A 88 10.18 12.52 -2.25
C LEU A 88 11.36 11.56 -2.17
N ASP A 89 12.59 12.07 -2.18
CA ASP A 89 13.79 11.22 -2.13
C ASP A 89 13.82 10.38 -0.86
N GLU A 90 13.44 10.95 0.27
CA GLU A 90 13.34 10.19 1.52
C GLU A 90 12.26 9.11 1.43
N ALA A 91 11.10 9.44 0.86
CA ALA A 91 10.02 8.46 0.66
C ALA A 91 10.47 7.31 -0.26
N LEU A 92 11.18 7.63 -1.35
CA LEU A 92 11.69 6.62 -2.27
C LEU A 92 12.73 5.71 -1.60
N ALA A 93 13.58 6.27 -0.74
CA ALA A 93 14.55 5.49 0.02
C ALA A 93 13.86 4.48 0.94
N GLN A 94 12.76 4.87 1.57
CA GLN A 94 11.98 3.96 2.41
C GLN A 94 11.25 2.90 1.58
N ALA A 95 10.70 3.29 0.42
CA ALA A 95 10.05 2.35 -0.50
C ALA A 95 11.01 1.23 -0.94
N ALA A 96 12.26 1.57 -1.23
CA ALA A 96 13.28 0.60 -1.65
C ALA A 96 13.62 -0.42 -0.54
N ARG A 97 13.34 -0.11 0.71
CA ARG A 97 13.56 -1.02 1.85
C ARG A 97 12.45 -2.05 2.03
N MET A 98 11.30 -1.86 1.38
CA MET A 98 10.16 -2.76 1.52
C MET A 98 10.52 -4.14 0.95
N PRO A 99 10.34 -5.24 1.71
CA PRO A 99 10.65 -6.60 1.21
C PRO A 99 9.96 -6.93 -0.11
N LEU A 100 8.73 -6.47 -0.28
CA LEU A 100 7.93 -6.69 -1.47
C LEU A 100 8.52 -6.05 -2.73
N ALA A 101 9.34 -5.00 -2.61
CA ALA A 101 9.93 -4.33 -3.77
C ALA A 101 10.80 -5.25 -4.64
N ARG A 102 11.22 -6.40 -4.11
CA ARG A 102 12.04 -7.36 -4.84
C ARG A 102 11.26 -8.20 -5.84
N TYR A 103 9.93 -8.35 -5.64
CA TYR A 103 9.09 -9.16 -6.52
C TYR A 103 7.78 -8.47 -6.91
N GLY A 104 7.47 -7.36 -6.30
CA GLY A 104 6.30 -6.54 -6.60
C GLY A 104 6.72 -5.10 -6.86
N SER A 105 5.80 -4.19 -6.61
CA SER A 105 6.01 -2.76 -6.86
C SER A 105 5.52 -1.94 -5.67
N VAL A 106 6.24 -0.88 -5.37
CA VAL A 106 5.83 0.11 -4.37
C VAL A 106 5.59 1.42 -5.11
N GLU A 107 4.34 1.83 -5.21
CA GLU A 107 3.96 3.10 -5.81
C GLU A 107 3.96 4.18 -4.73
N VAL A 108 4.70 5.24 -4.95
CA VAL A 108 4.82 6.35 -4.00
C VAL A 108 4.02 7.53 -4.51
N ARG A 109 3.03 7.98 -3.74
CA ARG A 109 2.17 9.10 -4.12
C ARG A 109 2.12 10.14 -3.02
N PRO A 110 2.37 11.42 -3.33
CA PRO A 110 2.15 12.49 -2.36
C PRO A 110 0.67 12.54 -1.95
N VAL A 111 0.45 12.72 -0.67
CA VAL A 111 -0.91 12.86 -0.12
C VAL A 111 -1.32 14.34 -0.18
N VAL A 112 -2.54 14.60 -0.63
CA VAL A 112 -3.06 15.96 -0.68
C VAL A 112 -3.25 16.50 0.73
N ASP A 113 -2.74 17.70 0.99
CA ASP A 113 -2.96 18.42 2.23
C ASP A 113 -4.15 19.38 2.00
N PHE A 114 -5.31 19.00 2.50
CA PHE A 114 -6.53 19.79 2.35
C PHE A 114 -6.48 21.14 3.08
N GLU A 115 -5.61 21.27 4.08
CA GLU A 115 -5.43 22.56 4.75
C GLU A 115 -4.71 23.57 3.83
N GLU A 116 -3.78 23.08 2.99
CA GLU A 116 -3.04 23.93 2.05
C GLU A 116 -3.78 24.19 0.74
N VAL A 117 -4.41 23.13 0.18
CA VAL A 117 -4.98 23.18 -1.17
C VAL A 117 -6.50 23.11 -1.20
N GLY A 118 -7.13 22.85 -0.05
CA GLY A 118 -8.57 22.73 0.07
C GLY A 118 -9.12 21.38 -0.39
N PRO A 119 -10.41 21.11 -0.13
CA PRO A 119 -11.01 19.80 -0.36
C PRO A 119 -11.17 19.41 -1.83
N ASN A 120 -10.99 20.34 -2.75
CA ASN A 120 -11.16 20.11 -4.20
C ASN A 120 -9.83 19.93 -4.94
N ALA A 121 -8.75 19.81 -4.23
CA ALA A 121 -7.42 19.63 -4.84
C ALA A 121 -7.26 18.25 -5.47
#